data_df4ab6d9cd71ece1b34678907841a8cb
#
_entry.id   df4ab6d9cd71ece1b34678907841a8cb
#
_cell.length_a   1.000
_cell.length_b   1.000
_cell.length_c   1.000
_cell.angle_alpha   90.00
_cell.angle_beta   90.00
_cell.angle_gamma   90.00
#
_symmetry.space_group_name_H-M   'P 1'
#
loop_
_entity.id
_entity.type
_entity.pdbx_description
1 polymer ?
#
loop_
_entity_poly.entity_id
_entity_poly.type
_entity_poly.pdbx_seq_one_letter_code
_entity_poly.pdbx_strand_id
1 'polypeptide(L)'
;MNTTIKKYYKTFLIIIFLTICCFLFYIYENKFRQNNKSHTTSEPIVLNLLTSVHPSLSWSFKPVKSKIIVNPGEVTSIEYMVENLSNKATSGIATFSYYPKQFGSFISKLNCFCYDAQTLKPKQKDIYSIVLLIDPEVTKDSKTKNIKEVTIQFIFFDYKKFKDNKI
;
A
#
# COMPACT_ATOMS: atom_id res chain seq x y z
N MET A 1 -6.21 -60.68 35.12
CA MET A 1 -5.51 -59.36 34.93
C MET A 1 -6.59 -58.29 35.05
N ASN A 2 -6.54 -57.53 36.15
CA ASN A 2 -7.64 -56.71 36.67
C ASN A 2 -8.19 -55.69 35.69
N THR A 3 -9.50 -55.61 35.56
CA THR A 3 -10.27 -54.65 34.75
C THR A 3 -9.89 -53.17 35.06
N THR A 4 -9.45 -52.92 36.29
CA THR A 4 -8.94 -51.62 36.76
C THR A 4 -7.65 -51.20 36.04
N ILE A 5 -6.68 -52.11 35.87
CA ILE A 5 -5.42 -51.82 35.21
C ILE A 5 -5.62 -51.53 33.70
N LYS A 6 -6.55 -52.22 33.03
CA LYS A 6 -6.92 -51.94 31.63
C LYS A 6 -7.56 -50.54 31.46
N LYS A 7 -8.33 -50.11 32.46
CA LYS A 7 -8.97 -48.75 32.42
C LYS A 7 -7.90 -47.66 32.56
N TYR A 8 -6.94 -47.77 33.46
CA TYR A 8 -5.84 -46.81 33.62
C TYR A 8 -4.92 -46.79 32.40
N TYR A 9 -4.67 -47.93 31.78
CA TYR A 9 -3.88 -47.97 30.57
C TYR A 9 -4.56 -47.25 29.39
N LYS A 10 -5.86 -47.39 29.21
CA LYS A 10 -6.60 -46.65 28.16
C LYS A 10 -6.60 -45.14 28.42
N THR A 11 -6.80 -44.71 29.68
CA THR A 11 -6.76 -43.27 29.99
C THR A 11 -5.36 -42.67 29.78
N PHE A 12 -4.29 -43.42 30.10
CA PHE A 12 -2.91 -43.02 29.86
C PHE A 12 -2.60 -42.86 28.37
N LEU A 13 -3.08 -43.79 27.52
CA LEU A 13 -2.92 -43.69 26.08
C LEU A 13 -3.65 -42.49 25.48
N ILE A 14 -4.84 -42.16 25.99
CA ILE A 14 -5.61 -40.98 25.53
C ILE A 14 -4.87 -39.70 25.90
N ILE A 15 -4.28 -39.60 27.09
CA ILE A 15 -3.50 -38.43 27.50
C ILE A 15 -2.27 -38.26 26.61
N ILE A 16 -1.53 -39.33 26.33
CA ILE A 16 -0.36 -39.29 25.41
C ILE A 16 -0.81 -38.84 24.02
N PHE A 17 -1.91 -39.36 23.50
CA PHE A 17 -2.42 -38.97 22.18
C PHE A 17 -2.77 -37.48 22.13
N LEU A 18 -3.45 -36.96 23.15
CA LEU A 18 -3.80 -35.54 23.25
C LEU A 18 -2.57 -34.65 23.34
N THR A 19 -1.54 -35.04 24.10
CA THR A 19 -0.30 -34.26 24.19
C THR A 19 0.45 -34.21 22.86
N ILE A 20 0.49 -35.32 22.13
CA ILE A 20 1.10 -35.41 20.80
C ILE A 20 0.31 -34.49 19.81
N CYS A 21 -1.03 -34.54 19.82
CA CYS A 21 -1.87 -33.68 18.98
C CYS A 21 -1.63 -32.20 19.27
N CYS A 22 -1.59 -31.81 20.55
CA CYS A 22 -1.31 -30.41 20.95
C CYS A 22 0.10 -29.98 20.51
N PHE A 23 1.09 -30.87 20.61
CA PHE A 23 2.46 -30.58 20.18
C PHE A 23 2.57 -30.43 18.66
N LEU A 24 1.90 -31.29 17.89
CA LEU A 24 1.85 -31.18 16.42
C LEU A 24 1.11 -29.92 15.98
N PHE A 25 0.01 -29.56 16.66
CA PHE A 25 -0.71 -28.30 16.40
C PHE A 25 0.16 -27.08 16.70
N TYR A 26 0.90 -27.10 17.81
CA TYR A 26 1.85 -26.02 18.14
C TYR A 26 2.96 -25.87 17.09
N ILE A 27 3.52 -26.98 16.59
CA ILE A 27 4.53 -26.95 15.50
C ILE A 27 3.90 -26.41 14.21
N TYR A 28 2.66 -26.83 13.90
CA TYR A 28 1.94 -26.36 12.71
C TYR A 28 1.69 -24.86 12.77
N GLU A 29 1.20 -24.33 13.90
CA GLU A 29 1.01 -22.89 14.09
C GLU A 29 2.32 -22.09 13.99
N ASN A 30 3.40 -22.58 14.59
CA ASN A 30 4.70 -21.93 14.50
C ASN A 30 5.24 -21.92 13.06
N LYS A 31 5.08 -23.00 12.32
CA LYS A 31 5.48 -23.09 10.92
C LYS A 31 4.65 -22.16 10.02
N PHE A 32 3.34 -22.05 10.31
CA PHE A 32 2.46 -21.13 9.62
C PHE A 32 2.79 -19.65 9.92
N ARG A 33 3.11 -19.33 11.18
CA ARG A 33 3.59 -18.00 11.57
C ARG A 33 4.93 -17.62 10.95
N GLN A 34 5.84 -18.56 10.80
CA GLN A 34 7.14 -18.32 10.14
C GLN A 34 6.99 -18.11 8.62
N ASN A 35 6.11 -18.85 7.96
CA ASN A 35 5.83 -18.64 6.54
C ASN A 35 5.15 -17.29 6.25
N ASN A 36 4.35 -16.75 7.19
CA ASN A 36 3.77 -15.41 7.08
C ASN A 36 4.73 -14.29 7.49
N LYS A 37 5.86 -14.60 8.12
CA LYS A 37 7.01 -13.71 8.34
C LYS A 37 8.09 -13.91 7.28
N SER A 38 7.72 -14.14 6.04
CA SER A 38 8.58 -13.85 4.91
C SER A 38 8.72 -12.31 4.82
N HIS A 39 9.37 -11.72 5.82
CA HIS A 39 10.05 -10.46 5.68
C HIS A 39 11.10 -10.70 4.59
N THR A 40 10.71 -10.45 3.38
CA THR A 40 11.67 -10.14 2.33
C THR A 40 12.48 -9.01 2.93
N THR A 41 13.73 -9.25 3.27
CA THR A 41 14.72 -8.23 3.64
C THR A 41 15.06 -7.44 2.37
N SER A 42 14.03 -6.90 1.75
CA SER A 42 14.17 -5.98 0.63
C SER A 42 14.58 -4.64 1.21
N GLU A 43 15.66 -4.07 0.70
CA GLU A 43 16.10 -2.76 1.15
C GLU A 43 14.96 -1.75 0.97
N PRO A 44 14.72 -0.89 1.96
CA PRO A 44 13.67 0.11 1.90
C PRO A 44 13.95 1.12 0.79
N ILE A 45 12.88 1.63 0.20
CA ILE A 45 12.92 2.60 -0.88
C ILE A 45 12.32 3.91 -0.38
N VAL A 46 12.98 5.00 -0.71
CA VAL A 46 12.49 6.34 -0.40
C VAL A 46 11.57 6.82 -1.52
N LEU A 47 10.34 7.18 -1.20
CA LEU A 47 9.42 7.84 -2.11
C LEU A 47 9.43 9.35 -1.85
N ASN A 48 9.83 10.13 -2.85
CA ASN A 48 9.68 11.59 -2.87
C ASN A 48 8.34 11.92 -3.51
N LEU A 49 7.49 12.67 -2.81
CA LEU A 49 6.12 12.94 -3.23
C LEU A 49 6.01 14.38 -3.72
N LEU A 50 5.79 14.55 -5.01
CA LEU A 50 5.61 15.85 -5.65
C LEU A 50 4.14 16.04 -6.04
N THR A 51 3.67 17.26 -5.91
CA THR A 51 2.33 17.66 -6.31
C THR A 51 2.36 18.99 -7.00
N SER A 52 1.48 19.15 -7.98
CA SER A 52 1.17 20.44 -8.57
C SER A 52 -0.30 20.52 -8.97
N VAL A 53 -0.77 21.74 -9.19
CA VAL A 53 -2.10 22.03 -9.72
C VAL A 53 -1.91 22.92 -10.93
N HIS A 54 -2.53 22.56 -12.05
CA HIS A 54 -2.49 23.37 -13.26
C HIS A 54 -3.19 24.73 -13.01
N PRO A 55 -2.70 25.85 -13.54
CA PRO A 55 -3.27 27.18 -13.32
C PRO A 55 -4.75 27.33 -13.65
N SER A 56 -5.30 26.41 -14.45
CA SER A 56 -6.75 26.39 -14.77
C SER A 56 -7.64 25.99 -13.60
N LEU A 57 -7.08 25.42 -12.50
CA LEU A 57 -7.82 24.95 -11.35
C LEU A 57 -7.32 25.64 -10.07
N SER A 58 -8.17 26.38 -9.40
CA SER A 58 -7.82 27.11 -8.18
C SER A 58 -7.88 26.21 -6.94
N TRP A 59 -7.02 25.19 -6.89
CA TRP A 59 -6.88 24.29 -5.76
C TRP A 59 -5.51 24.42 -5.11
N SER A 60 -5.43 24.09 -3.83
CA SER A 60 -4.19 23.73 -3.14
C SER A 60 -4.14 22.21 -3.03
N PHE A 61 -3.00 21.62 -3.35
CA PHE A 61 -2.82 20.17 -3.28
C PHE A 61 -1.39 19.86 -2.82
N LYS A 62 -1.27 19.19 -1.67
CA LYS A 62 0.02 18.91 -1.04
C LYS A 62 0.03 17.54 -0.38
N PRO A 63 1.12 16.77 -0.43
CA PRO A 63 1.25 15.56 0.35
C PRO A 63 1.31 15.90 1.84
N VAL A 64 0.74 15.05 2.70
CA VAL A 64 0.84 15.18 4.17
C VAL A 64 2.30 15.04 4.61
N LYS A 65 3.06 14.15 3.94
CA LYS A 65 4.51 14.01 4.08
C LYS A 65 5.14 14.08 2.70
N SER A 66 6.14 14.92 2.50
CA SER A 66 6.81 15.07 1.19
C SER A 66 7.77 13.90 0.86
N LYS A 67 8.17 13.14 1.86
CA LYS A 67 9.07 11.99 1.74
C LYS A 67 8.61 10.88 2.69
N ILE A 68 8.56 9.66 2.20
CA ILE A 68 8.24 8.46 3.00
C ILE A 68 9.20 7.32 2.65
N ILE A 69 9.36 6.39 3.57
CA ILE A 69 10.13 5.16 3.38
C ILE A 69 9.12 4.02 3.23
N VAL A 70 9.28 3.19 2.22
CA VAL A 70 8.42 2.05 1.93
C VAL A 70 9.24 0.78 1.79
N ASN A 71 8.69 -0.32 2.23
CA ASN A 71 9.29 -1.63 2.06
C ASN A 71 8.64 -2.33 0.86
N PRO A 72 9.39 -2.74 -0.17
CA PRO A 72 8.84 -3.56 -1.24
C PRO A 72 8.15 -4.81 -0.69
N GLY A 73 6.97 -5.14 -1.20
CA GLY A 73 6.11 -6.21 -0.70
C GLY A 73 5.07 -5.78 0.35
N GLU A 74 5.15 -4.55 0.85
CA GLU A 74 4.17 -4.02 1.80
C GLU A 74 3.22 -3.03 1.13
N VAL A 75 1.94 -3.13 1.48
CA VAL A 75 0.91 -2.18 1.05
C VAL A 75 1.10 -0.87 1.80
N THR A 76 1.22 0.22 1.06
CA THR A 76 1.45 1.56 1.62
C THR A 76 0.32 2.50 1.25
N SER A 77 -0.24 3.20 2.23
CA SER A 77 -1.20 4.28 2.03
C SER A 77 -0.51 5.64 2.16
N ILE A 78 -0.76 6.53 1.21
CA ILE A 78 -0.18 7.87 1.16
C ILE A 78 -1.32 8.88 1.08
N GLU A 79 -1.28 9.89 1.94
CA GLU A 79 -2.32 10.90 2.07
C GLU A 79 -1.87 12.26 1.53
N TYR A 80 -2.84 12.97 0.96
CA TYR A 80 -2.67 14.29 0.39
C TYR A 80 -3.78 15.22 0.87
N MET A 81 -3.41 16.39 1.32
CA MET A 81 -4.36 17.48 1.64
C MET A 81 -4.74 18.21 0.36
N VAL A 82 -6.02 18.42 0.18
CA VAL A 82 -6.58 19.18 -0.95
C VAL A 82 -7.53 20.26 -0.45
N GLU A 83 -7.56 21.40 -1.11
CA GLU A 83 -8.45 22.52 -0.80
C GLU A 83 -8.88 23.23 -2.08
N ASN A 84 -10.17 23.47 -2.25
CA ASN A 84 -10.69 24.36 -3.28
C ASN A 84 -10.60 25.82 -2.81
N LEU A 85 -9.72 26.60 -3.39
CA LEU A 85 -9.49 28.01 -3.03
C LEU A 85 -10.51 28.97 -3.65
N SER A 86 -11.35 28.48 -4.58
CA SER A 86 -12.34 29.30 -5.27
C SER A 86 -13.64 29.44 -4.47
N ASN A 87 -14.50 30.38 -4.91
CA ASN A 87 -15.84 30.58 -4.36
C ASN A 87 -16.93 29.79 -5.12
N LYS A 88 -16.54 28.82 -5.94
CA LYS A 88 -17.42 27.96 -6.74
C LYS A 88 -17.06 26.50 -6.52
N ALA A 89 -18.03 25.59 -6.68
CA ALA A 89 -17.73 24.18 -6.78
C ALA A 89 -16.96 23.93 -8.08
N THR A 90 -15.85 23.19 -8.01
CA THR A 90 -14.99 22.88 -9.14
C THR A 90 -14.59 21.41 -9.12
N SER A 91 -14.39 20.87 -10.31
CA SER A 91 -13.98 19.46 -10.47
C SER A 91 -12.58 19.39 -11.06
N GLY A 92 -11.73 18.57 -10.44
CA GLY A 92 -10.38 18.31 -10.89
C GLY A 92 -10.16 16.84 -11.17
N ILE A 93 -9.24 16.55 -12.09
CA ILE A 93 -8.74 15.21 -12.35
C ILE A 93 -7.23 15.18 -12.15
N ALA A 94 -6.72 14.13 -11.51
CA ALA A 94 -5.29 14.00 -11.25
C ALA A 94 -4.64 13.04 -12.25
N THR A 95 -3.48 13.44 -12.77
CA THR A 95 -2.57 12.53 -13.47
C THR A 95 -1.50 12.03 -12.52
N PHE A 96 -1.05 10.80 -12.74
CA PHE A 96 0.00 10.12 -11.96
C PHE A 96 1.22 9.88 -12.83
N SER A 97 2.38 10.24 -12.33
CA SER A 97 3.67 9.92 -12.96
C SER A 97 4.70 9.52 -11.91
N TYR A 98 5.75 8.86 -12.36
CA TYR A 98 6.84 8.40 -11.51
C TYR A 98 8.17 8.48 -12.24
N TYR A 99 9.25 8.60 -11.49
CA TYR A 99 10.62 8.61 -11.98
C TYR A 99 11.52 7.87 -10.97
N PRO A 100 12.43 7.00 -11.43
CA PRO A 100 12.72 6.68 -12.83
C PRO A 100 11.67 5.75 -13.47
N LYS A 101 11.54 5.84 -14.80
CA LYS A 101 10.51 5.10 -15.57
C LYS A 101 10.60 3.58 -15.43
N GLN A 102 11.80 3.04 -15.21
CA GLN A 102 12.06 1.61 -15.05
C GLN A 102 11.30 1.02 -13.84
N PHE A 103 10.92 1.87 -12.88
CA PHE A 103 10.20 1.46 -11.69
C PHE A 103 8.71 1.15 -11.93
N GLY A 104 8.19 1.58 -13.07
CA GLY A 104 6.74 1.53 -13.35
C GLY A 104 6.13 0.15 -13.39
N SER A 105 6.87 -0.86 -13.88
CA SER A 105 6.40 -2.25 -13.90
C SER A 105 6.29 -2.87 -12.50
N PHE A 106 6.89 -2.23 -11.49
CA PHE A 106 6.91 -2.70 -10.11
C PHE A 106 5.98 -1.90 -9.17
N ILE A 107 5.30 -0.86 -9.68
CA ILE A 107 4.34 -0.07 -8.90
C ILE A 107 2.92 -0.47 -9.27
N SER A 108 2.20 -1.08 -8.32
CA SER A 108 0.78 -1.38 -8.44
C SER A 108 -0.04 -0.40 -7.62
N LYS A 109 -0.95 0.33 -8.27
CA LYS A 109 -1.94 1.20 -7.60
C LYS A 109 -3.16 0.36 -7.26
N LEU A 110 -3.35 0.04 -5.99
CA LEU A 110 -4.48 -0.75 -5.49
C LEU A 110 -5.74 0.10 -5.35
N ASN A 111 -5.57 1.37 -4.97
CA ASN A 111 -6.62 2.38 -4.93
C ASN A 111 -6.02 3.76 -5.20
N CYS A 112 -6.74 4.64 -5.89
CA CYS A 112 -6.27 5.99 -6.20
C CYS A 112 -7.44 6.95 -6.41
N PHE A 113 -7.39 8.11 -5.75
CA PHE A 113 -8.26 9.25 -6.06
C PHE A 113 -8.11 9.73 -7.52
N CYS A 114 -7.05 9.31 -8.20
CA CYS A 114 -6.75 9.68 -9.59
C CYS A 114 -7.52 8.88 -10.66
N TYR A 115 -8.34 7.91 -10.25
CA TYR A 115 -9.13 7.15 -11.21
C TYR A 115 -10.34 7.93 -11.74
N ASP A 116 -10.89 8.81 -10.91
CA ASP A 116 -12.08 9.60 -11.22
C ASP A 116 -11.86 11.09 -10.98
N ALA A 117 -12.71 11.91 -11.60
CA ALA A 117 -12.76 13.33 -11.31
C ALA A 117 -13.29 13.58 -9.89
N GLN A 118 -12.62 14.44 -9.15
CA GLN A 118 -12.97 14.84 -7.81
C GLN A 118 -13.65 16.19 -7.83
N THR A 119 -14.73 16.37 -7.07
CA THR A 119 -15.46 17.65 -6.98
C THR A 119 -15.42 18.18 -5.56
N LEU A 120 -14.94 19.41 -5.40
CA LEU A 120 -14.92 20.11 -4.11
C LEU A 120 -15.86 21.31 -4.14
N LYS A 121 -16.66 21.48 -3.08
CA LYS A 121 -17.47 22.67 -2.83
C LYS A 121 -16.58 23.89 -2.63
N PRO A 122 -17.13 25.14 -2.67
CA PRO A 122 -16.35 26.32 -2.36
C PRO A 122 -15.64 26.21 -1.01
N LYS A 123 -14.33 26.48 -0.98
CA LYS A 123 -13.50 26.45 0.24
C LYS A 123 -13.44 25.10 0.97
N GLN A 124 -13.94 24.04 0.36
CA GLN A 124 -13.87 22.70 0.95
C GLN A 124 -12.42 22.22 1.01
N LYS A 125 -12.08 21.62 2.16
CA LYS A 125 -10.85 20.85 2.38
C LYS A 125 -11.19 19.38 2.46
N ASP A 126 -10.27 18.52 2.00
CA ASP A 126 -10.43 17.09 2.04
C ASP A 126 -9.07 16.38 2.11
N ILE A 127 -9.08 15.09 2.42
CA ILE A 127 -7.90 14.23 2.39
C ILE A 127 -8.11 13.17 1.31
N TYR A 128 -7.21 13.14 0.33
CA TYR A 128 -7.18 12.12 -0.70
C TYR A 128 -6.08 11.11 -0.43
N SER A 129 -6.34 9.85 -0.74
CA SER A 129 -5.35 8.78 -0.53
C SER A 129 -5.07 8.00 -1.81
N ILE A 130 -3.84 7.51 -1.90
CA ILE A 130 -3.45 6.45 -2.81
C ILE A 130 -2.97 5.27 -1.98
N VAL A 131 -3.38 4.07 -2.38
CA VAL A 131 -2.86 2.81 -1.85
C VAL A 131 -2.05 2.14 -2.94
N LEU A 132 -0.78 1.90 -2.67
CA LEU A 132 0.13 1.28 -3.62
C LEU A 132 0.90 0.11 -2.99
N LEU A 133 1.37 -0.75 -3.87
CA LEU A 133 2.29 -1.84 -3.56
C LEU A 133 3.49 -1.72 -4.51
N ILE A 134 4.69 -1.79 -3.95
CA ILE A 134 5.92 -1.96 -4.73
C ILE A 134 6.27 -3.45 -4.72
N ASP A 135 6.36 -4.04 -5.91
CA ASP A 135 6.71 -5.46 -6.05
C ASP A 135 8.13 -5.71 -5.51
N PRO A 136 8.34 -6.72 -4.64
CA PRO A 136 9.65 -7.09 -4.12
C PRO A 136 10.70 -7.43 -5.20
N GLU A 137 10.27 -7.88 -6.36
CA GLU A 137 11.17 -8.18 -7.48
C GLU A 137 11.96 -6.96 -7.97
N VAL A 138 11.51 -5.74 -7.64
CA VAL A 138 12.23 -4.48 -7.92
C VAL A 138 13.65 -4.49 -7.37
N THR A 139 13.90 -5.18 -6.26
CA THR A 139 15.22 -5.26 -5.62
C THR A 139 16.14 -6.30 -6.25
N LYS A 140 15.61 -7.17 -7.11
CA LYS A 140 16.34 -8.23 -7.80
C LYS A 140 16.61 -7.90 -9.26
N ASP A 141 15.74 -7.11 -9.89
CA ASP A 141 15.86 -6.72 -11.29
C ASP A 141 17.12 -5.89 -11.55
N SER A 142 17.86 -6.22 -12.61
CA SER A 142 19.15 -5.60 -12.93
C SER A 142 19.10 -4.09 -13.18
N LYS A 143 17.95 -3.56 -13.63
CA LYS A 143 17.74 -2.15 -13.95
C LYS A 143 17.27 -1.33 -12.76
N THR A 144 16.74 -1.98 -11.71
CA THR A 144 16.10 -1.28 -10.59
C THR A 144 16.72 -1.56 -9.22
N LYS A 145 17.47 -2.66 -9.06
CA LYS A 145 18.05 -3.08 -7.76
C LYS A 145 18.92 -2.02 -7.06
N ASN A 146 19.52 -1.11 -7.80
CA ASN A 146 20.35 -0.04 -7.27
C ASN A 146 19.59 1.27 -7.05
N ILE A 147 18.29 1.31 -7.38
CA ILE A 147 17.46 2.51 -7.22
C ILE A 147 16.93 2.54 -5.78
N LYS A 148 17.37 3.52 -5.01
CA LYS A 148 16.97 3.70 -3.61
C LYS A 148 15.93 4.81 -3.42
N GLU A 149 15.74 5.66 -4.43
CA GLU A 149 14.78 6.76 -4.40
C GLU A 149 13.93 6.77 -5.67
N VAL A 150 12.63 6.96 -5.47
CA VAL A 150 11.64 7.09 -6.53
C VAL A 150 10.82 8.34 -6.27
N THR A 151 10.61 9.13 -7.30
CA THR A 151 9.71 10.28 -7.24
C THR A 151 8.35 9.90 -7.80
N ILE A 152 7.31 10.16 -7.04
CA ILE A 152 5.91 10.06 -7.46
C ILE A 152 5.36 11.48 -7.57
N GLN A 153 4.73 11.78 -8.69
CA GLN A 153 4.14 13.08 -8.94
C GLN A 153 2.68 12.96 -9.32
N PHE A 154 1.86 13.80 -8.69
CA PHE A 154 0.48 14.05 -9.10
C PHE A 154 0.32 15.49 -9.57
N ILE A 155 -0.44 15.65 -10.65
CA ILE A 155 -0.82 16.96 -11.18
C ILE A 155 -2.34 17.00 -11.33
N PHE A 156 -3.01 17.93 -10.66
CA PHE A 156 -4.43 18.19 -10.86
C PHE A 156 -4.67 19.17 -12.00
N PHE A 157 -5.64 18.85 -12.83
CA PHE A 157 -6.15 19.69 -13.92
C PHE A 157 -7.64 19.96 -13.71
N ASP A 158 -8.12 21.09 -14.23
CA ASP A 158 -9.56 21.33 -14.36
C ASP A 158 -10.19 20.21 -15.23
N TYR A 159 -11.16 19.48 -14.68
CA TYR A 159 -11.72 18.32 -15.35
C TYR A 159 -12.35 18.64 -16.69
N LYS A 160 -13.11 19.74 -16.79
CA LYS A 160 -13.77 20.12 -18.02
C LYS A 160 -12.77 20.47 -19.10
N LYS A 161 -11.76 21.29 -18.78
CA LYS A 161 -10.72 21.68 -19.75
C LYS A 161 -9.87 20.49 -20.17
N PHE A 162 -9.55 19.60 -19.23
CA PHE A 162 -8.81 18.37 -19.51
C PHE A 162 -9.58 17.48 -20.49
N LYS A 163 -10.89 17.26 -20.26
CA LYS A 163 -11.76 16.46 -21.14
C LYS A 163 -11.90 17.09 -22.55
N ASP A 164 -11.94 18.40 -22.63
CA ASP A 164 -12.06 19.14 -23.89
C ASP A 164 -10.72 19.30 -24.64
N ASN A 165 -9.61 18.68 -24.16
CA ASN A 165 -8.24 18.82 -24.69
C ASN A 165 -7.78 20.28 -24.81
N LYS A 166 -8.17 21.15 -23.83
CA LYS A 166 -7.82 22.57 -23.81
C LYS A 166 -6.66 22.89 -22.87
N ILE A 167 -5.95 21.86 -22.37
CA ILE A 167 -4.78 21.91 -21.49
C ILE A 167 -3.81 20.81 -21.84
#